data_96695fb0a2d97b37ba97927503a97216
#
_entry.id   96695fb0a2d97b37ba97927503a97216
#
_cell.length_a   1.000
_cell.length_b   1.000
_cell.length_c   1.000
_cell.angle_alpha   90.00
_cell.angle_beta   90.00
_cell.angle_gamma   90.00
#
_symmetry.space_group_name_H-M   'P 1'
#
loop_
_entity.id
_entity.type
_entity.pdbx_description
1 polymer ?
#
loop_
_entity_poly.entity_id
_entity_poly.type
_entity_poly.pdbx_seq_one_letter_code
_entity_poly.pdbx_strand_id
1 'polypeptide(L)'
;MLFRSLAGVPTWMVVLLRRVVALAGADDITQVWPHLRLFLHGAVAFGPYRELFRQLIPDARMRYLEIYSASEGYFAIQDQPDSEDLLLLLDHGIYYEFLPADQWAAAEPRPIPLADVVLGQAYALVISTNAGLWRYVVGDTVRFTSLAPYRMRITGRTKHFLNAFGEEVVDRKSVV
;
A
#
# COMPACT_ATOMS: atom_id res chain seq x y z
N MET A 1 6.52 6.66 27.76
CA MET A 1 5.42 6.31 26.82
C MET A 1 5.82 5.06 26.04
N LEU A 2 4.95 4.03 26.00
CA LEU A 2 5.27 2.74 25.36
C LEU A 2 4.88 2.78 23.87
N PHE A 3 5.61 3.52 23.05
CA PHE A 3 5.47 3.46 21.61
C PHE A 3 6.00 2.12 21.09
N ARG A 4 5.14 1.33 20.42
CA ARG A 4 5.49 0.01 19.87
C ARG A 4 5.41 -0.06 18.37
N SER A 5 4.53 0.73 17.77
CA SER A 5 4.32 0.75 16.31
C SER A 5 4.06 2.16 15.80
N LEU A 6 4.40 2.38 14.54
CA LEU A 6 4.08 3.55 13.75
C LEU A 6 3.38 3.09 12.47
N ALA A 7 2.55 3.96 11.90
CA ALA A 7 1.97 3.76 10.58
C ALA A 7 2.02 5.08 9.80
N GLY A 8 2.29 5.01 8.50
CA GLY A 8 2.28 6.19 7.65
C GLY A 8 3.08 6.05 6.36
N VAL A 9 3.05 7.11 5.58
CA VAL A 9 3.80 7.21 4.33
C VAL A 9 5.29 7.41 4.64
N PRO A 10 6.21 6.64 4.05
CA PRO A 10 7.65 6.70 4.34
C PRO A 10 8.25 8.10 4.25
N THR A 11 7.91 8.86 3.22
CA THR A 11 8.40 10.23 3.03
C THR A 11 8.13 11.15 4.22
N TRP A 12 6.88 11.19 4.68
CA TRP A 12 6.47 12.02 5.81
C TRP A 12 7.03 11.50 7.13
N MET A 13 7.12 10.17 7.26
CA MET A 13 7.65 9.55 8.48
C MET A 13 9.13 9.89 8.68
N VAL A 14 9.95 9.92 7.61
CA VAL A 14 11.35 10.36 7.70
C VAL A 14 11.45 11.79 8.26
N VAL A 15 10.61 12.70 7.78
CA VAL A 15 10.60 14.09 8.27
C VAL A 15 10.24 14.14 9.75
N LEU A 16 9.18 13.40 10.15
CA LEU A 16 8.75 13.32 11.54
C LEU A 16 9.86 12.75 12.44
N LEU A 17 10.44 11.61 12.08
CA LEU A 17 11.45 10.93 12.89
C LEU A 17 12.71 11.80 13.07
N ARG A 18 13.19 12.44 12.02
CA ARG A 18 14.30 13.40 12.11
C ARG A 18 13.99 14.56 13.05
N ARG A 19 12.76 15.08 13.00
CA ARG A 19 12.34 16.17 13.88
C ARG A 19 12.27 15.72 15.36
N VAL A 20 11.78 14.51 15.61
CA VAL A 20 11.72 13.91 16.96
C VAL A 20 13.13 13.76 17.53
N VAL A 21 14.07 13.19 16.79
CA VAL A 21 15.48 13.03 17.19
C VAL A 21 16.09 14.40 17.53
N ALA A 22 15.93 15.38 16.65
CA ALA A 22 16.48 16.73 16.86
C ALA A 22 15.89 17.43 18.10
N LEU A 23 14.59 17.31 18.33
CA LEU A 23 13.93 17.91 19.50
C LEU A 23 14.30 17.23 20.82
N ALA A 24 14.55 15.92 20.77
CA ALA A 24 14.95 15.15 21.94
C ALA A 24 16.45 15.30 22.27
N GLY A 25 17.26 15.87 21.39
CA GLY A 25 18.72 15.88 21.51
C GLY A 25 19.32 14.47 21.51
N ALA A 26 18.66 13.53 20.82
CA ALA A 26 19.05 12.13 20.75
C ALA A 26 19.86 11.87 19.47
N ASP A 27 20.59 10.74 19.43
CA ASP A 27 21.31 10.34 18.22
C ASP A 27 20.41 9.58 17.23
N ASP A 28 19.43 8.83 17.75
CA ASP A 28 18.47 8.05 16.98
C ASP A 28 17.14 7.84 17.71
N ILE A 29 16.19 7.22 17.02
CA ILE A 29 14.82 6.98 17.55
C ILE A 29 14.79 5.97 18.68
N THR A 30 15.72 5.04 18.78
CA THR A 30 15.73 4.01 19.84
C THR A 30 15.98 4.62 21.21
N GLN A 31 16.66 5.76 21.29
CA GLN A 31 16.85 6.51 22.52
C GLN A 31 15.56 7.21 22.99
N VAL A 32 14.69 7.58 22.03
CA VAL A 32 13.42 8.26 22.32
C VAL A 32 12.29 7.24 22.52
N TRP A 33 12.23 6.22 21.65
CA TRP A 33 11.22 5.17 21.65
C TRP A 33 11.84 3.77 21.70
N PRO A 34 12.38 3.34 22.84
CA PRO A 34 13.15 2.07 22.95
C PRO A 34 12.31 0.81 22.72
N HIS A 35 10.98 0.95 22.72
CA HIS A 35 10.05 -0.16 22.49
C HIS A 35 9.44 -0.20 21.11
N LEU A 36 9.83 0.71 20.21
CA LEU A 36 9.37 0.70 18.83
C LEU A 36 9.86 -0.57 18.09
N ARG A 37 8.95 -1.30 17.43
CA ARG A 37 9.22 -2.60 16.78
C ARG A 37 8.59 -2.76 15.43
N LEU A 38 7.66 -1.90 15.07
CA LEU A 38 6.89 -2.05 13.84
C LEU A 38 6.67 -0.70 13.17
N PHE A 39 6.93 -0.66 11.87
CA PHE A 39 6.47 0.41 11.00
C PHE A 39 5.60 -0.19 9.90
N LEU A 40 4.32 0.19 9.88
CA LEU A 40 3.39 -0.11 8.80
C LEU A 40 3.45 1.02 7.79
N HIS A 41 3.80 0.70 6.56
CA HIS A 41 3.99 1.70 5.50
C HIS A 41 3.15 1.38 4.28
N GLY A 42 2.88 2.39 3.47
CA GLY A 42 2.14 2.25 2.21
C GLY A 42 2.24 3.51 1.36
N ALA A 43 1.46 3.57 0.31
CA ALA A 43 1.35 4.64 -0.68
C ALA A 43 2.57 4.84 -1.60
N VAL A 44 3.79 4.49 -1.16
CA VAL A 44 5.01 4.56 -1.98
C VAL A 44 5.90 3.33 -1.73
N ALA A 45 6.67 2.94 -2.74
CA ALA A 45 7.63 1.84 -2.60
C ALA A 45 8.63 2.11 -1.47
N PHE A 46 8.80 1.15 -0.56
CA PHE A 46 9.65 1.31 0.62
C PHE A 46 11.15 1.12 0.33
N GLY A 47 11.49 0.39 -0.71
CA GLY A 47 12.89 0.07 -1.05
C GLY A 47 13.87 1.25 -0.94
N PRO A 48 13.59 2.40 -1.57
CA PRO A 48 14.47 3.59 -1.51
C PRO A 48 14.66 4.17 -0.10
N TYR A 49 13.73 3.92 0.81
CA TYR A 49 13.76 4.47 2.19
C TYR A 49 14.37 3.51 3.20
N ARG A 50 14.50 2.22 2.87
CA ARG A 50 14.91 1.16 3.81
C ARG A 50 16.19 1.47 4.57
N GLU A 51 17.23 1.91 3.87
CA GLU A 51 18.50 2.22 4.49
C GLU A 51 18.42 3.44 5.41
N LEU A 52 17.68 4.47 5.00
CA LEU A 52 17.47 5.66 5.81
C LEU A 52 16.71 5.34 7.12
N PHE A 53 15.71 4.45 7.04
CA PHE A 53 15.00 3.99 8.25
C PHE A 53 15.90 3.15 9.16
N ARG A 54 16.83 2.33 8.63
CA ARG A 54 17.81 1.60 9.42
C ARG A 54 18.76 2.53 10.18
N GLN A 55 19.14 3.65 9.57
CA GLN A 55 19.96 4.67 10.24
C GLN A 55 19.19 5.42 11.33
N LEU A 56 17.92 5.77 11.05
CA LEU A 56 17.08 6.47 12.03
C LEU A 56 16.62 5.57 13.18
N ILE A 57 16.47 4.26 12.94
CA ILE A 57 16.00 3.27 13.91
C ILE A 57 16.96 2.06 13.86
N PRO A 58 18.16 2.15 14.46
CA PRO A 58 19.18 1.11 14.39
C PRO A 58 18.89 -0.07 15.35
N ASP A 59 17.68 -0.63 15.26
CA ASP A 59 17.26 -1.82 16.03
C ASP A 59 16.99 -2.99 15.06
N ALA A 60 17.78 -4.06 15.14
CA ALA A 60 17.62 -5.25 14.30
C ALA A 60 16.27 -5.97 14.47
N ARG A 61 15.55 -5.69 15.57
CA ARG A 61 14.20 -6.24 15.82
C ARG A 61 13.09 -5.43 15.16
N MET A 62 13.43 -4.32 14.51
CA MET A 62 12.47 -3.47 13.80
C MET A 62 11.93 -4.20 12.57
N ARG A 63 10.61 -4.23 12.45
CA ARG A 63 9.89 -4.80 11.32
C ARG A 63 9.25 -3.70 10.48
N TYR A 64 9.31 -3.86 9.17
CA TYR A 64 8.73 -2.97 8.17
C TYR A 64 7.77 -3.80 7.35
N LEU A 65 6.47 -3.51 7.44
CA LEU A 65 5.42 -4.24 6.74
C LEU A 65 4.60 -3.29 5.87
N GLU A 66 4.35 -3.69 4.65
CA GLU A 66 3.55 -2.92 3.71
C GLU A 66 2.06 -3.12 3.95
N ILE A 67 1.30 -2.02 3.83
CA ILE A 67 -0.16 -2.02 3.77
C ILE A 67 -0.61 -1.42 2.44
N TYR A 68 -1.56 -2.08 1.81
CA TYR A 68 -2.26 -1.53 0.67
C TYR A 68 -3.57 -0.90 1.13
N SER A 69 -3.58 0.42 1.20
CA SER A 69 -4.73 1.21 1.60
C SER A 69 -4.88 2.44 0.70
N ALA A 70 -6.12 2.87 0.53
CA ALA A 70 -6.50 4.11 -0.13
C ALA A 70 -7.58 4.81 0.69
N SER A 71 -8.07 5.96 0.23
CA SER A 71 -9.20 6.66 0.88
C SER A 71 -10.46 5.79 0.92
N GLU A 72 -10.59 4.88 -0.04
CA GLU A 72 -11.72 3.98 -0.22
C GLU A 72 -11.70 2.78 0.74
N GLY A 73 -10.56 2.43 1.32
CA GLY A 73 -10.46 1.31 2.26
C GLY A 73 -9.06 0.72 2.44
N TYR A 74 -9.00 -0.30 3.30
CA TYR A 74 -7.84 -1.15 3.49
C TYR A 74 -8.05 -2.46 2.72
N PHE A 75 -7.16 -2.76 1.77
CA PHE A 75 -7.34 -3.87 0.83
C PHE A 75 -6.46 -5.07 1.13
N ALA A 76 -5.19 -4.83 1.46
CA ALA A 76 -4.26 -5.92 1.70
C ALA A 76 -3.14 -5.50 2.67
N ILE A 77 -2.47 -6.50 3.26
CA ILE A 77 -1.37 -6.31 4.19
C ILE A 77 -0.27 -7.34 3.93
N GLN A 78 0.97 -6.94 4.04
CA GLN A 78 2.10 -7.87 4.09
C GLN A 78 2.00 -8.71 5.37
N ASP A 79 1.78 -10.01 5.23
CA ASP A 79 1.67 -10.97 6.34
C ASP A 79 2.95 -11.79 6.54
N GLN A 80 3.87 -11.74 5.57
CA GLN A 80 5.14 -12.46 5.57
C GLN A 80 6.31 -11.46 5.49
N PRO A 81 7.16 -11.36 6.52
CA PRO A 81 8.24 -10.36 6.56
C PRO A 81 9.24 -10.44 5.40
N ASP A 82 9.45 -11.64 4.87
CA ASP A 82 10.44 -11.92 3.81
C ASP A 82 9.83 -11.96 2.40
N SER A 83 8.56 -11.60 2.26
CA SER A 83 7.85 -11.54 0.99
C SER A 83 7.29 -10.13 0.76
N GLU A 84 7.30 -9.67 -0.47
CA GLU A 84 6.62 -8.42 -0.89
C GLU A 84 5.14 -8.65 -1.24
N ASP A 85 4.66 -9.88 -1.06
CA ASP A 85 3.27 -10.23 -1.37
C ASP A 85 2.34 -9.73 -0.27
N LEU A 86 1.21 -9.21 -0.67
CA LEU A 86 0.19 -8.65 0.23
C LEU A 86 -0.99 -9.61 0.31
N LEU A 87 -1.34 -10.04 1.52
CA LEU A 87 -2.54 -10.84 1.79
C LEU A 87 -3.79 -9.98 1.58
N LEU A 88 -4.68 -10.41 0.70
CA LEU A 88 -5.96 -9.74 0.46
C LEU A 88 -6.89 -9.90 1.67
N LEU A 89 -7.45 -8.80 2.16
CA LEU A 89 -8.34 -8.76 3.31
C LEU A 89 -9.80 -8.97 2.87
N LEU A 90 -10.36 -10.15 3.14
CA LEU A 90 -11.68 -10.54 2.62
C LEU A 90 -12.84 -10.27 3.60
N ASP A 91 -12.54 -9.99 4.87
CA ASP A 91 -13.51 -9.85 5.96
C ASP A 91 -13.74 -8.42 6.43
N HIS A 92 -13.32 -7.43 5.62
CA HIS A 92 -13.39 -6.01 5.95
C HIS A 92 -14.63 -5.30 5.35
N GLY A 93 -15.65 -6.05 4.92
CA GLY A 93 -16.88 -5.48 4.36
C GLY A 93 -16.71 -4.90 2.96
N ILE A 94 -15.71 -5.34 2.23
CA ILE A 94 -15.43 -4.97 0.84
C ILE A 94 -15.68 -6.17 -0.05
N TYR A 95 -16.52 -6.02 -1.06
CA TYR A 95 -16.66 -6.98 -2.14
C TYR A 95 -15.72 -6.62 -3.27
N TYR A 96 -14.88 -7.57 -3.67
CA TYR A 96 -13.84 -7.40 -4.67
C TYR A 96 -14.22 -8.00 -6.00
N GLU A 97 -14.03 -7.21 -7.06
CA GLU A 97 -14.04 -7.63 -8.45
C GLU A 97 -12.72 -7.18 -9.11
N PHE A 98 -12.35 -7.82 -10.20
CA PHE A 98 -11.07 -7.61 -10.87
C PHE A 98 -11.30 -7.40 -12.36
N LEU A 99 -10.88 -6.25 -12.88
CA LEU A 99 -11.03 -5.94 -14.29
C LEU A 99 -9.73 -6.34 -15.03
N PRO A 100 -9.80 -7.33 -15.93
CA PRO A 100 -8.61 -7.78 -16.71
C PRO A 100 -7.98 -6.65 -17.51
N ALA A 101 -6.66 -6.72 -17.72
CA ALA A 101 -5.89 -5.67 -18.37
C ALA A 101 -6.34 -5.37 -19.80
N ASP A 102 -6.80 -6.37 -20.55
CA ASP A 102 -7.34 -6.25 -21.91
C ASP A 102 -8.69 -5.52 -21.97
N GLN A 103 -9.33 -5.29 -20.82
CA GLN A 103 -10.63 -4.62 -20.73
C GLN A 103 -10.55 -3.20 -20.13
N TRP A 104 -9.38 -2.69 -19.77
CA TRP A 104 -9.26 -1.37 -19.15
C TRP A 104 -9.77 -0.22 -20.02
N ALA A 105 -9.69 -0.36 -21.35
CA ALA A 105 -10.17 0.61 -22.32
C ALA A 105 -11.48 0.18 -23.02
N ALA A 106 -12.13 -0.89 -22.56
CA ALA A 106 -13.37 -1.36 -23.17
C ALA A 106 -14.52 -0.38 -22.92
N ALA A 107 -15.40 -0.21 -23.89
CA ALA A 107 -16.62 0.61 -23.73
C ALA A 107 -17.57 0.03 -22.67
N GLU A 108 -17.61 -1.29 -22.55
CA GLU A 108 -18.38 -2.02 -21.52
C GLU A 108 -17.45 -2.96 -20.76
N PRO A 109 -16.70 -2.47 -19.78
CA PRO A 109 -15.79 -3.30 -19.02
C PRO A 109 -16.53 -4.34 -18.17
N ARG A 110 -16.02 -5.58 -18.15
CA ARG A 110 -16.62 -6.71 -17.42
C ARG A 110 -15.68 -7.21 -16.36
N PRO A 111 -15.75 -6.69 -15.13
CA PRO A 111 -14.98 -7.22 -14.02
C PRO A 111 -15.41 -8.67 -13.71
N ILE A 112 -14.45 -9.47 -13.29
CA ILE A 112 -14.63 -10.85 -12.87
C ILE A 112 -14.58 -10.96 -11.33
N PRO A 113 -15.26 -11.93 -10.71
CA PRO A 113 -15.17 -12.17 -9.28
C PRO A 113 -13.80 -12.73 -8.88
N LEU A 114 -13.49 -12.67 -7.58
CA LEU A 114 -12.22 -13.15 -7.03
C LEU A 114 -11.95 -14.64 -7.34
N ALA A 115 -12.99 -15.46 -7.45
CA ALA A 115 -12.86 -16.89 -7.75
C ALA A 115 -12.28 -17.16 -9.14
N ASP A 116 -12.42 -16.23 -10.07
CA ASP A 116 -12.04 -16.39 -11.48
C ASP A 116 -10.68 -15.76 -11.83
N VAL A 117 -9.98 -15.17 -10.83
CA VAL A 117 -8.67 -14.57 -11.08
C VAL A 117 -7.61 -15.63 -11.37
N VAL A 118 -6.66 -15.27 -12.21
CA VAL A 118 -5.57 -16.14 -12.66
C VAL A 118 -4.22 -15.59 -12.17
N LEU A 119 -3.34 -16.50 -11.74
CA LEU A 119 -1.98 -16.14 -11.32
C LEU A 119 -1.22 -15.43 -12.44
N GLY A 120 -0.50 -14.39 -12.07
CA GLY A 120 0.38 -13.66 -12.98
C GLY A 120 -0.31 -12.68 -13.92
N GLN A 121 -1.64 -12.72 -14.06
CA GLN A 121 -2.40 -11.74 -14.85
C GLN A 121 -2.54 -10.42 -14.10
N ALA A 122 -2.52 -9.31 -14.83
CA ALA A 122 -2.73 -7.97 -14.29
C ALA A 122 -4.22 -7.62 -14.31
N TYR A 123 -4.70 -7.02 -13.22
CA TYR A 123 -6.08 -6.59 -13.03
C TYR A 123 -6.13 -5.17 -12.46
N ALA A 124 -7.14 -4.38 -12.85
CA ALA A 124 -7.52 -3.21 -12.09
C ALA A 124 -8.47 -3.63 -10.95
N LEU A 125 -8.26 -3.07 -9.76
CA LEU A 125 -9.07 -3.35 -8.59
C LEU A 125 -10.41 -2.62 -8.68
N VAL A 126 -11.51 -3.35 -8.55
CA VAL A 126 -12.88 -2.85 -8.49
C VAL A 126 -13.49 -3.26 -7.15
N ILE A 127 -14.12 -2.33 -6.46
CA ILE A 127 -14.67 -2.57 -5.13
C ILE A 127 -16.14 -2.14 -5.01
N SER A 128 -16.88 -2.87 -4.19
CA SER A 128 -18.14 -2.42 -3.64
C SER A 128 -18.07 -2.47 -2.11
N THR A 129 -18.50 -1.40 -1.44
CA THR A 129 -18.34 -1.26 0.01
C THR A 129 -19.69 -0.98 0.68
N ASN A 130 -19.76 -1.34 1.96
CA ASN A 130 -20.92 -0.97 2.81
C ASN A 130 -21.02 0.54 3.09
N ALA A 131 -19.98 1.31 2.77
CA ALA A 131 -19.96 2.78 2.84
C ALA A 131 -20.60 3.45 1.60
N GLY A 132 -21.09 2.67 0.62
CA GLY A 132 -21.87 3.19 -0.51
C GLY A 132 -21.11 3.27 -1.85
N LEU A 133 -19.89 2.76 -1.95
CA LEU A 133 -19.25 2.60 -3.25
C LEU A 133 -19.80 1.36 -3.97
N TRP A 134 -20.22 1.55 -5.22
CA TRP A 134 -20.67 0.46 -6.08
C TRP A 134 -19.78 0.30 -7.29
N ARG A 135 -19.15 -0.88 -7.42
CA ARG A 135 -18.28 -1.24 -8.55
C ARG A 135 -17.31 -0.11 -8.92
N TYR A 136 -16.72 0.49 -7.88
CA TYR A 136 -15.80 1.61 -8.00
C TYR A 136 -14.43 1.09 -8.43
N VAL A 137 -13.88 1.65 -9.50
CA VAL A 137 -12.53 1.34 -9.98
C VAL A 137 -11.53 2.19 -9.18
N VAL A 138 -10.74 1.54 -8.33
CA VAL A 138 -9.74 2.22 -7.47
C VAL A 138 -8.64 2.89 -8.29
N GLY A 139 -8.36 2.34 -9.48
CA GLY A 139 -7.34 2.85 -10.38
C GLY A 139 -5.98 2.19 -10.22
N ASP A 140 -5.76 1.44 -9.16
CA ASP A 140 -4.55 0.64 -8.97
C ASP A 140 -4.64 -0.68 -9.73
N THR A 141 -3.48 -1.17 -10.18
CA THR A 141 -3.35 -2.46 -10.83
C THR A 141 -2.62 -3.43 -9.93
N VAL A 142 -3.14 -4.66 -9.89
CA VAL A 142 -2.63 -5.74 -9.04
C VAL A 142 -2.39 -7.01 -9.86
N ARG A 143 -1.53 -7.88 -9.35
CA ARG A 143 -1.26 -9.21 -9.91
C ARG A 143 -1.25 -10.22 -8.79
N PHE A 144 -2.02 -11.29 -8.92
CA PHE A 144 -2.04 -12.38 -7.94
C PHE A 144 -0.77 -13.21 -8.03
N THR A 145 -0.21 -13.51 -6.85
CA THR A 145 0.98 -14.36 -6.65
C THR A 145 0.61 -15.67 -5.95
N SER A 146 -0.57 -15.72 -5.28
CA SER A 146 -1.15 -16.91 -4.67
C SER A 146 -2.68 -16.83 -4.69
N LEU A 147 -3.35 -17.97 -4.80
CA LEU A 147 -4.81 -18.08 -4.74
C LEU A 147 -5.29 -18.75 -3.43
N ALA A 148 -4.39 -19.33 -2.64
CA ALA A 148 -4.73 -19.98 -1.37
C ALA A 148 -3.59 -19.81 -0.34
N PRO A 149 -3.64 -18.81 0.52
CA PRO A 149 -4.56 -17.68 0.54
C PRO A 149 -4.31 -16.72 -0.63
N TYR A 150 -5.29 -15.86 -0.91
CA TYR A 150 -5.13 -14.85 -1.94
C TYR A 150 -4.07 -13.82 -1.54
N ARG A 151 -2.96 -13.80 -2.30
CA ARG A 151 -1.92 -12.79 -2.19
C ARG A 151 -1.68 -12.13 -3.53
N MET A 152 -1.34 -10.85 -3.49
CA MET A 152 -1.13 -10.05 -4.68
C MET A 152 0.00 -9.03 -4.48
N ARG A 153 0.48 -8.48 -5.58
CA ARG A 153 1.38 -7.31 -5.62
C ARG A 153 0.70 -6.17 -6.35
N ILE A 154 0.95 -4.97 -5.89
CA ILE A 154 0.59 -3.75 -6.64
C ILE A 154 1.58 -3.64 -7.79
N THR A 155 1.09 -3.47 -9.02
CA THR A 155 1.92 -3.41 -10.23
C THR A 155 1.95 -2.02 -10.87
N GLY A 156 1.11 -1.10 -10.42
CA GLY A 156 1.03 0.26 -10.92
C GLY A 156 -0.38 0.81 -10.88
N ARG A 157 -0.69 1.66 -11.86
CA ARG A 157 -2.01 2.29 -12.01
C ARG A 157 -2.51 2.18 -13.45
N THR A 158 -3.84 2.18 -13.63
CA THR A 158 -4.49 2.17 -14.96
C THR A 158 -4.28 3.49 -15.71
N LYS A 159 -4.03 4.59 -14.98
CA LYS A 159 -3.71 5.92 -15.52
C LYS A 159 -2.51 6.47 -14.77
N HIS A 160 -1.68 7.24 -15.46
CA HIS A 160 -0.60 7.98 -14.81
C HIS A 160 -1.17 9.21 -14.11
N PHE A 161 -1.00 9.27 -12.79
CA PHE A 161 -1.31 10.46 -12.00
C PHE A 161 -0.01 11.07 -11.49
N LEU A 162 0.07 12.40 -11.52
CA LEU A 162 1.13 13.12 -10.82
C LEU A 162 0.66 13.40 -9.40
N ASN A 163 1.42 12.93 -8.42
CA ASN A 163 1.16 13.23 -7.01
C ASN A 163 1.80 14.59 -6.68
N ALA A 164 0.99 15.63 -6.59
CA ALA A 164 1.41 16.94 -6.16
C ALA A 164 0.86 17.21 -4.76
N PHE A 165 1.76 17.39 -3.79
CA PHE A 165 1.41 17.71 -2.38
C PHE A 165 0.53 16.69 -1.66
N GLY A 166 0.61 15.40 -2.04
CA GLY A 166 -0.20 14.33 -1.45
C GLY A 166 -1.59 14.17 -2.06
N GLU A 167 -1.94 14.98 -3.08
CA GLU A 167 -3.14 14.80 -3.88
C GLU A 167 -2.79 14.25 -5.27
N GLU A 168 -3.63 13.35 -5.77
CA GLU A 168 -3.45 12.79 -7.10
C GLU A 168 -4.02 13.75 -8.16
N VAL A 169 -3.14 14.26 -9.01
CA VAL A 169 -3.52 15.13 -10.13
C VAL A 169 -3.38 14.35 -11.44
N VAL A 170 -4.44 14.32 -12.23
CA VAL A 170 -4.41 13.69 -13.56
C VAL A 170 -3.49 14.51 -14.48
N ASP A 171 -2.44 13.89 -15.02
CA ASP A 171 -1.63 14.51 -16.05
C ASP A 171 -2.46 14.66 -17.35
N ARG A 172 -2.85 15.91 -17.65
CA ARG A 172 -3.61 16.24 -18.85
C ARG A 172 -2.87 15.97 -20.18
N LYS A 173 -1.57 15.69 -20.13
CA LYS A 173 -0.78 15.36 -21.32
C LYS A 173 -0.86 13.89 -21.73
N SER A 174 -1.36 13.01 -20.85
CA SER A 174 -1.55 11.57 -21.16
C SER A 174 -2.95 11.23 -21.66
N VAL A 175 -3.80 12.22 -21.91
CA VAL A 175 -5.14 12.06 -22.51
C VAL A 175 -5.06 12.52 -23.97
N VAL A 176 -4.46 11.69 -24.82
CA VAL A 176 -4.59 11.75 -26.28
C VAL A 176 -4.81 10.34 -26.81
#